data_ddf8a7995695d7b1cd1a0262164b5b7f
#
_entry.id   ddf8a7995695d7b1cd1a0262164b5b7f
#
_cell.length_a   1.000
_cell.length_b   1.000
_cell.length_c   1.000
_cell.angle_alpha   90.00
_cell.angle_beta   90.00
_cell.angle_gamma   90.00
#
_symmetry.space_group_name_H-M   'P 1'
#
loop_
_entity.id
_entity.type
_entity.pdbx_description
1 polymer ?
#
loop_
_entity_poly.entity_id
_entity_poly.type
_entity_poly.pdbx_seq_one_letter_code
_entity_poly.pdbx_strand_id
1 'polypeptide(L)'
;MKTQTMILLALGLAAAPLGEAAWEDGKKRLKPLTDDTKGKVLAALPAKATAKPKKPRRILVFYRCETFVHGSIVAGNFAMQELGRKTGAYTADLADEYSVFNEANLEKYDAILFNNTTSLALENDDQRNAILGFVGQGKGVAGI
;
A
#
# COMPACT_ATOMS: atom_id res chain seq x y z
N MET A 1 42.45 30.50 33.55
CA MET A 1 41.00 30.24 33.59
C MET A 1 40.60 29.68 32.25
N LYS A 2 40.23 28.37 32.17
CA LYS A 2 39.79 27.72 30.96
C LYS A 2 38.26 27.62 31.00
N THR A 3 37.61 28.34 30.12
CA THR A 3 36.15 28.34 29.98
C THR A 3 35.75 27.08 29.20
N GLN A 4 35.10 26.11 29.86
CA GLN A 4 34.48 24.95 29.19
C GLN A 4 33.12 25.37 28.64
N THR A 5 32.98 25.37 27.32
CA THR A 5 31.71 25.56 26.64
C THR A 5 30.98 24.21 26.62
N MET A 6 29.93 24.10 27.42
CA MET A 6 29.00 22.97 27.37
C MET A 6 28.10 23.12 26.13
N ILE A 7 28.25 22.20 25.16
CA ILE A 7 27.34 22.05 24.04
C ILE A 7 26.17 21.19 24.52
N LEU A 8 25.01 21.79 24.77
CA LEU A 8 23.77 21.03 24.95
C LEU A 8 23.30 20.49 23.59
N LEU A 9 23.45 19.18 23.41
CA LEU A 9 22.79 18.48 22.30
C LEU A 9 21.32 18.31 22.66
N ALA A 10 20.45 19.17 22.13
CA ALA A 10 18.99 18.95 22.21
C ALA A 10 18.62 17.82 21.22
N LEU A 11 18.41 16.60 21.72
CA LEU A 11 17.75 15.55 20.97
C LEU A 11 16.28 15.96 20.80
N GLY A 12 15.95 16.54 19.65
CA GLY A 12 14.57 16.74 19.25
C GLY A 12 13.94 15.39 18.94
N LEU A 13 13.13 14.85 19.85
CA LEU A 13 12.21 13.76 19.54
C LEU A 13 11.13 14.35 18.62
N ALA A 14 11.25 14.12 17.32
CA ALA A 14 10.15 14.40 16.40
C ALA A 14 9.03 13.40 16.72
N ALA A 15 7.91 13.88 17.22
CA ALA A 15 6.72 13.05 17.40
C ALA A 15 6.22 12.63 16.00
N ALA A 16 6.05 11.32 15.79
CA ALA A 16 5.43 10.83 14.57
C ALA A 16 4.03 11.42 14.39
N PRO A 17 3.59 11.73 13.16
CA PRO A 17 2.24 12.22 12.92
C PRO A 17 1.21 11.20 13.44
N LEU A 18 0.10 11.69 14.00
CA LEU A 18 -0.91 10.86 14.68
C LEU A 18 -1.42 9.69 13.82
N GLY A 19 -1.51 9.88 12.50
CA GLY A 19 -1.92 8.83 11.56
C GLY A 19 -0.92 7.69 11.45
N GLU A 20 0.37 7.99 11.41
CA GLU A 20 1.43 6.98 11.35
C GLU A 20 1.43 6.07 12.59
N ALA A 21 1.27 6.66 13.78
CA ALA A 21 1.17 5.90 15.02
C ALA A 21 -0.07 4.98 15.02
N ALA A 22 -1.21 5.43 14.49
CA ALA A 22 -2.43 4.65 14.40
C ALA A 22 -2.29 3.45 13.44
N TRP A 23 -1.60 3.63 12.30
CA TRP A 23 -1.30 2.56 11.36
C TRP A 23 -0.38 1.51 11.99
N GLU A 24 0.75 1.91 12.56
CA GLU A 24 1.71 1.00 13.16
C GLU A 24 1.10 0.17 14.30
N ASP A 25 0.25 0.76 15.15
CA ASP A 25 -0.46 0.03 16.19
C ASP A 25 -1.56 -0.88 15.64
N GLY A 26 -2.28 -0.43 14.62
CA GLY A 26 -3.30 -1.21 13.93
C GLY A 26 -2.71 -2.40 13.19
N LYS A 27 -1.62 -2.20 12.48
CA LYS A 27 -0.87 -3.20 11.72
C LYS A 27 -0.43 -4.38 12.59
N LYS A 28 0.01 -4.14 13.82
CA LYS A 28 0.38 -5.19 14.80
C LYS A 28 -0.76 -6.16 15.11
N ARG A 29 -2.02 -5.75 14.90
CA ARG A 29 -3.22 -6.58 15.14
C ARG A 29 -3.63 -7.40 13.92
N LEU A 30 -3.07 -7.13 12.75
CA LEU A 30 -3.33 -7.91 11.54
C LEU A 30 -2.74 -9.32 11.72
N LYS A 31 -3.61 -10.33 11.61
CA LYS A 31 -3.21 -11.74 11.75
C LYS A 31 -3.13 -12.40 10.39
N PRO A 32 -2.19 -13.34 10.20
CA PRO A 32 -2.16 -14.16 9.00
C PRO A 32 -3.49 -14.88 8.78
N LEU A 33 -3.87 -15.10 7.53
CA LEU A 33 -5.06 -15.86 7.18
C LEU A 33 -4.90 -17.31 7.60
N THR A 34 -5.99 -17.88 8.13
CA THR A 34 -6.08 -19.35 8.33
C THR A 34 -6.18 -20.04 6.98
N ASP A 35 -5.82 -21.34 6.94
CA ASP A 35 -5.91 -22.12 5.70
C ASP A 35 -7.36 -22.27 5.21
N ASP A 36 -8.33 -22.34 6.12
CA ASP A 36 -9.76 -22.29 5.77
C ASP A 36 -10.13 -20.97 5.05
N THR A 37 -9.69 -19.83 5.57
CA THR A 37 -9.95 -18.53 4.93
C THR A 37 -9.25 -18.43 3.57
N LYS A 38 -7.99 -18.86 3.46
CA LYS A 38 -7.29 -18.92 2.16
C LYS A 38 -8.03 -19.80 1.17
N GLY A 39 -8.50 -20.99 1.61
CA GLY A 39 -9.29 -21.91 0.79
C GLY A 39 -10.57 -21.28 0.26
N LYS A 40 -11.30 -20.53 1.10
CA LYS A 40 -12.51 -19.79 0.71
C LYS A 40 -12.20 -18.70 -0.32
N VAL A 41 -11.14 -17.92 -0.10
CA VAL A 41 -10.70 -16.91 -1.06
C VAL A 41 -10.36 -17.54 -2.41
N LEU A 42 -9.50 -18.60 -2.42
CA LEU A 42 -9.09 -19.28 -3.65
C LEU A 42 -10.27 -19.89 -4.42
N ALA A 43 -11.27 -20.44 -3.71
CA ALA A 43 -12.49 -20.99 -4.31
C ALA A 43 -13.36 -19.91 -4.95
N ALA A 44 -13.39 -18.70 -4.39
CA ALA A 44 -14.18 -17.59 -4.91
C ALA A 44 -13.53 -16.91 -6.14
N LEU A 45 -12.22 -17.06 -6.34
CA LEU A 45 -11.52 -16.44 -7.46
C LEU A 45 -11.90 -17.08 -8.80
N PRO A 46 -12.13 -16.27 -9.86
CA PRO A 46 -12.41 -16.77 -11.20
C PRO A 46 -11.25 -17.64 -11.73
N ALA A 47 -11.58 -18.62 -12.54
CA ALA A 47 -10.59 -19.52 -13.13
C ALA A 47 -9.74 -18.87 -14.23
N LYS A 48 -10.26 -17.81 -14.86
CA LYS A 48 -9.60 -17.07 -15.96
C LYS A 48 -9.93 -15.59 -15.91
N ALA A 49 -9.08 -14.78 -16.48
CA ALA A 49 -9.35 -13.35 -16.67
C ALA A 49 -10.54 -13.13 -17.61
N THR A 50 -11.31 -12.09 -17.36
CA THR A 50 -12.42 -11.67 -18.27
C THR A 50 -11.88 -11.20 -19.62
N ALA A 51 -10.70 -10.56 -19.61
CA ALA A 51 -10.01 -10.13 -20.82
C ALA A 51 -8.54 -10.56 -20.77
N LYS A 52 -8.00 -10.94 -21.94
CA LYS A 52 -6.58 -11.26 -22.05
C LYS A 52 -5.77 -9.97 -22.09
N PRO A 53 -4.80 -9.76 -21.19
CA PRO A 53 -3.92 -8.59 -21.22
C PRO A 53 -3.11 -8.55 -22.52
N LYS A 54 -2.99 -7.38 -23.15
CA LYS A 54 -2.20 -7.18 -24.36
C LYS A 54 -0.69 -7.20 -24.12
N LYS A 55 -0.27 -6.98 -22.87
CA LYS A 55 1.12 -7.02 -22.38
C LYS A 55 1.12 -7.51 -20.93
N PRO A 56 2.24 -7.95 -20.35
CA PRO A 56 2.35 -8.18 -18.92
C PRO A 56 1.91 -6.93 -18.15
N ARG A 57 1.06 -7.13 -17.14
CA ARG A 57 0.53 -6.04 -16.30
C ARG A 57 1.06 -6.18 -14.89
N ARG A 58 1.31 -5.05 -14.23
CA ARG A 58 1.74 -4.99 -12.85
C ARG A 58 0.90 -3.97 -12.09
N ILE A 59 0.39 -4.36 -10.93
CA ILE A 59 -0.39 -3.46 -10.08
C ILE A 59 0.28 -3.26 -8.73
N LEU A 60 0.14 -2.06 -8.18
CA LEU A 60 0.49 -1.73 -6.81
C LEU A 60 -0.78 -1.87 -5.97
N VAL A 61 -0.76 -2.75 -4.96
CA VAL A 61 -1.82 -2.85 -3.95
C VAL A 61 -1.35 -2.09 -2.72
N PHE A 62 -1.88 -0.91 -2.52
CA PHE A 62 -1.58 -0.07 -1.36
C PHE A 62 -2.63 -0.30 -0.28
N TYR A 63 -2.19 -0.63 0.96
CA TYR A 63 -3.11 -1.12 2.00
C TYR A 63 -2.96 -0.41 3.35
N ARG A 64 -2.46 0.81 3.38
CA ARG A 64 -2.34 1.64 4.59
C ARG A 64 -3.68 2.26 4.98
N CYS A 65 -3.96 2.30 6.28
CA CYS A 65 -5.15 2.93 6.86
C CYS A 65 -4.76 3.73 8.10
N GLU A 66 -5.03 5.05 8.10
CA GLU A 66 -4.62 5.96 9.18
C GLU A 66 -5.66 6.07 10.31
N THR A 67 -6.78 5.35 10.20
CA THR A 67 -7.85 5.40 11.21
C THR A 67 -8.14 4.02 11.77
N PHE A 68 -9.09 3.31 11.20
CA PHE A 68 -9.50 1.98 11.67
C PHE A 68 -8.92 0.89 10.77
N VAL A 69 -7.94 0.15 11.29
CA VAL A 69 -7.28 -0.94 10.56
C VAL A 69 -8.16 -2.17 10.55
N HIS A 70 -8.74 -2.48 9.39
CA HIS A 70 -9.61 -3.63 9.18
C HIS A 70 -8.83 -4.95 9.04
N GLY A 71 -9.28 -6.01 9.71
CA GLY A 71 -8.71 -7.35 9.55
C GLY A 71 -8.84 -7.90 8.11
N SER A 72 -9.80 -7.39 7.33
CA SER A 72 -10.00 -7.74 5.91
C SER A 72 -8.85 -7.31 4.98
N ILE A 73 -7.99 -6.37 5.40
CA ILE A 73 -6.80 -5.96 4.63
C ILE A 73 -5.98 -7.18 4.22
N VAL A 74 -5.74 -8.12 5.13
CA VAL A 74 -4.92 -9.31 4.85
C VAL A 74 -5.58 -10.20 3.80
N ALA A 75 -6.91 -10.36 3.89
CA ALA A 75 -7.67 -11.14 2.91
C ALA A 75 -7.70 -10.46 1.54
N GLY A 76 -7.87 -9.13 1.49
CA GLY A 76 -7.82 -8.35 0.27
C GLY A 76 -6.44 -8.44 -0.41
N ASN A 77 -5.36 -8.26 0.34
CA ASN A 77 -3.99 -8.40 -0.16
C ASN A 77 -3.77 -9.80 -0.78
N PHE A 78 -4.12 -10.85 -0.05
CA PHE A 78 -4.02 -12.22 -0.53
C PHE A 78 -4.87 -12.48 -1.78
N ALA A 79 -6.12 -12.00 -1.78
CA ALA A 79 -7.02 -12.16 -2.92
C ALA A 79 -6.48 -11.48 -4.17
N MET A 80 -5.91 -10.27 -4.07
CA MET A 80 -5.36 -9.55 -5.22
C MET A 80 -4.12 -10.23 -5.79
N GLN A 81 -3.22 -10.73 -4.96
CA GLN A 81 -2.06 -11.49 -5.43
C GLN A 81 -2.47 -12.80 -6.10
N GLU A 82 -3.36 -13.58 -5.47
CA GLU A 82 -3.82 -14.86 -5.99
C GLU A 82 -4.70 -14.72 -7.24
N LEU A 83 -5.50 -13.66 -7.35
CA LEU A 83 -6.27 -13.36 -8.55
C LEU A 83 -5.35 -13.15 -9.75
N GLY A 84 -4.33 -12.33 -9.60
CA GLY A 84 -3.34 -12.11 -10.65
C GLY A 84 -2.62 -13.39 -11.04
N ARG A 85 -2.15 -14.16 -10.05
CA ARG A 85 -1.47 -15.44 -10.25
C ARG A 85 -2.33 -16.50 -10.94
N LYS A 86 -3.59 -16.67 -10.49
CA LYS A 86 -4.52 -17.68 -10.98
C LYS A 86 -4.97 -17.40 -12.41
N THR A 87 -5.20 -16.13 -12.72
CA THR A 87 -5.73 -15.71 -14.03
C THR A 87 -4.66 -15.35 -15.06
N GLY A 88 -3.43 -15.11 -14.62
CA GLY A 88 -2.36 -14.57 -15.47
C GLY A 88 -2.62 -13.14 -15.96
N ALA A 89 -3.57 -12.42 -15.35
CA ALA A 89 -3.96 -11.09 -15.79
C ALA A 89 -2.95 -10.01 -15.41
N TYR A 90 -2.29 -10.15 -14.25
CA TYR A 90 -1.32 -9.20 -13.72
C TYR A 90 -0.44 -9.84 -12.63
N THR A 91 0.62 -9.15 -12.25
CA THR A 91 1.33 -9.37 -11.00
C THR A 91 0.99 -8.26 -10.01
N ALA A 92 0.92 -8.55 -8.71
CA ALA A 92 0.57 -7.60 -7.67
C ALA A 92 1.69 -7.46 -6.64
N ASP A 93 2.18 -6.23 -6.44
CA ASP A 93 3.07 -5.88 -5.34
C ASP A 93 2.26 -5.22 -4.22
N LEU A 94 2.59 -5.56 -2.98
CA LEU A 94 1.96 -4.99 -1.78
C LEU A 94 2.84 -3.90 -1.21
N ALA A 95 2.24 -2.78 -0.79
CA ALA A 95 2.93 -1.72 -0.08
C ALA A 95 2.02 -0.98 0.90
N ASP A 96 2.61 -0.49 1.99
CA ASP A 96 1.97 0.32 3.02
C ASP A 96 2.77 1.58 3.39
N GLU A 97 3.88 1.82 2.71
CA GLU A 97 4.72 3.00 2.93
C GLU A 97 4.48 4.07 1.87
N TYR A 98 4.28 5.30 2.28
CA TYR A 98 4.04 6.42 1.36
C TYR A 98 5.19 6.68 0.39
N SER A 99 6.40 6.27 0.73
CA SER A 99 7.58 6.38 -0.14
C SER A 99 7.43 5.69 -1.49
N VAL A 100 6.45 4.77 -1.65
CA VAL A 100 6.15 4.13 -2.94
C VAL A 100 5.54 5.11 -3.95
N PHE A 101 4.93 6.20 -3.47
CA PHE A 101 4.33 7.22 -4.32
C PHE A 101 5.38 8.22 -4.79
N ASN A 102 6.23 7.78 -5.67
CA ASN A 102 7.15 8.61 -6.44
C ASN A 102 7.12 8.17 -7.90
N GLU A 103 7.41 9.09 -8.81
CA GLU A 103 7.27 8.88 -10.26
C GLU A 103 8.06 7.66 -10.73
N ALA A 104 9.33 7.54 -10.37
CA ALA A 104 10.20 6.45 -10.79
C ALA A 104 9.71 5.07 -10.34
N ASN A 105 9.10 4.98 -9.15
CA ASN A 105 8.52 3.73 -8.68
C ASN A 105 7.17 3.45 -9.36
N LEU A 106 6.31 4.46 -9.51
CA LEU A 106 4.98 4.29 -10.10
C LEU A 106 5.04 3.98 -11.60
N GLU A 107 6.11 4.35 -12.30
CA GLU A 107 6.31 4.03 -13.71
C GLU A 107 6.21 2.52 -14.00
N LYS A 108 6.60 1.65 -13.05
CA LYS A 108 6.57 0.19 -13.15
C LYS A 108 5.16 -0.41 -13.18
N TYR A 109 4.15 0.36 -12.78
CA TYR A 109 2.78 -0.15 -12.58
C TYR A 109 1.84 0.34 -13.67
N ASP A 110 0.85 -0.49 -13.99
CA ASP A 110 -0.27 -0.17 -14.87
C ASP A 110 -1.50 0.32 -14.09
N ALA A 111 -1.61 -0.05 -12.81
CA ALA A 111 -2.68 0.40 -11.93
C ALA A 111 -2.25 0.44 -10.45
N ILE A 112 -2.95 1.28 -9.66
CA ILE A 112 -2.91 1.28 -8.20
C ILE A 112 -4.27 0.80 -7.68
N LEU A 113 -4.26 -0.17 -6.78
CA LEU A 113 -5.43 -0.59 -6.01
C LEU A 113 -5.26 -0.16 -4.56
N PHE A 114 -6.18 0.65 -4.06
CA PHE A 114 -6.26 1.03 -2.65
C PHE A 114 -7.12 0.02 -1.90
N ASN A 115 -6.50 -0.82 -1.05
CA ASN A 115 -7.17 -1.87 -0.30
C ASN A 115 -7.49 -1.41 1.12
N ASN A 116 -8.76 -1.13 1.40
CA ASN A 116 -9.26 -0.68 2.71
C ASN A 116 -8.53 0.57 3.24
N THR A 117 -8.10 1.46 2.37
CA THR A 117 -7.40 2.67 2.76
C THR A 117 -8.38 3.75 3.21
N THR A 118 -8.10 4.38 4.35
CA THR A 118 -8.89 5.51 4.85
C THR A 118 -7.97 6.59 5.42
N SER A 119 -8.38 7.85 5.23
CA SER A 119 -7.71 9.03 5.79
C SER A 119 -6.20 9.09 5.48
N LEU A 120 -5.81 8.73 4.25
CA LEU A 120 -4.42 8.76 3.85
C LEU A 120 -3.81 10.15 4.03
N ALA A 121 -2.73 10.22 4.78
CA ALA A 121 -1.97 11.44 5.06
C ALA A 121 -0.67 11.44 4.25
N LEU A 122 -0.78 11.64 2.93
CA LEU A 122 0.41 11.79 2.08
C LEU A 122 1.32 12.87 2.66
N GLU A 123 2.59 12.55 2.82
CA GLU A 123 3.56 13.34 3.59
C GLU A 123 3.90 14.68 2.92
N ASN A 124 3.81 14.72 1.59
CA ASN A 124 4.20 15.90 0.82
C ASN A 124 3.48 15.97 -0.53
N ASP A 125 3.65 17.10 -1.21
CA ASP A 125 3.04 17.36 -2.50
C ASP A 125 3.65 16.51 -3.62
N ASP A 126 4.90 16.06 -3.51
CA ASP A 126 5.53 15.20 -4.51
C ASP A 126 4.82 13.86 -4.61
N GLN A 127 4.41 13.26 -3.49
CA GLN A 127 3.64 12.02 -3.46
C GLN A 127 2.25 12.21 -4.10
N ARG A 128 1.58 13.33 -3.81
CA ARG A 128 0.28 13.67 -4.43
C ARG A 128 0.43 13.86 -5.93
N ASN A 129 1.43 14.62 -6.34
CA ASN A 129 1.71 14.90 -7.75
C ASN A 129 2.10 13.62 -8.51
N ALA A 130 2.84 12.70 -7.89
CA ALA A 130 3.16 11.41 -8.49
C ALA A 130 1.90 10.58 -8.78
N ILE A 131 0.92 10.56 -7.85
CA ILE A 131 -0.36 9.87 -8.07
C ILE A 131 -1.17 10.58 -9.17
N LEU A 132 -1.25 11.91 -9.14
CA LEU A 132 -1.98 12.67 -10.16
C LEU A 132 -1.34 12.48 -11.55
N GLY A 133 -0.01 12.53 -11.64
CA GLY A 133 0.73 12.25 -12.87
C GLY A 133 0.49 10.83 -13.39
N PHE A 134 0.45 9.84 -12.48
CA PHE A 134 0.12 8.45 -12.81
C PHE A 134 -1.26 8.33 -13.48
N VAL A 135 -2.28 8.96 -12.91
CA VAL A 135 -3.63 9.00 -13.50
C VAL A 135 -3.65 9.79 -14.80
N GLY A 136 -2.96 10.93 -14.85
CA GLY A 136 -2.85 11.76 -16.06
C GLY A 136 -2.21 11.04 -17.25
N GLN A 137 -1.36 10.05 -17.01
CA GLN A 137 -0.79 9.16 -18.03
C GLN A 137 -1.77 8.07 -18.51
N GLY A 138 -3.02 8.06 -18.03
CA GLY A 138 -4.04 7.08 -18.41
C GLY A 138 -3.90 5.73 -17.71
N LYS A 139 -3.14 5.65 -16.61
CA LYS A 139 -3.01 4.44 -15.79
C LYS A 139 -4.21 4.29 -14.85
N GLY A 140 -4.49 3.04 -14.41
CA GLY A 140 -5.70 2.71 -13.67
C GLY A 140 -5.58 3.02 -12.16
N VAL A 141 -6.73 3.41 -11.56
CA VAL A 141 -6.88 3.47 -10.10
C VAL A 141 -8.17 2.78 -9.72
N ALA A 142 -8.14 1.95 -8.69
CA ALA A 142 -9.30 1.28 -8.11
C ALA A 142 -9.22 1.29 -6.58
N GLY A 143 -10.35 1.01 -5.90
CA GLY A 143 -10.42 0.89 -4.45
C GLY A 143 -11.43 -0.16 -4.01
N ILE A 144 -11.18 -0.76 -2.84
CA ILE A 144 -12.06 -1.70 -2.15
C ILE A 144 -12.08 -1.39 -0.66
#